data_26c4e8c368c583933c391701d8745bd4
#
_entry.id   26c4e8c368c583933c391701d8745bd4
#
_cell.length_a   1.000
_cell.length_b   1.000
_cell.length_c   1.000
_cell.angle_alpha   90.00
_cell.angle_beta   90.00
_cell.angle_gamma   90.00
#
_symmetry.space_group_name_H-M   'P 1'
#
loop_
_entity.id
_entity.type
_entity.pdbx_description
1 polymer ?
#
loop_
_entity_poly.entity_id
_entity_poly.type
_entity_poly.pdbx_seq_one_letter_code
_entity_poly.pdbx_strand_id
1 'polypeptide(L)'
;MNNFKKVGLTALAGSLLATSAYAGAMSVAGSASIGVKNNSGSGTHGKVWTMGNQLTFSGSGETDGGINVSLSFVIDQGDDTAIGSGPFDSHSLTLSNDSMGTLVFSGEGGSSAQSTLDGTAAGDIWDNGLGISSPSASEAGNNSMMYTLPSLMDDLTVQASYSPGGAGGPSASAIGFTYAGVEGLSVSYGAGQTETVGSEADATTIKGSYAYGSFTFGLSQTDYDVDSGNDDEVESYKISYTVSDDLSITYGSETHSTGGSTTDEEVEAISASFTSGGMTVSAAAIEATGVDHSTGKAGEAERWKISASFAF
;
A
#
# COMPACT_ATOMS: atom_id res chain seq x y z
N MET A 1 41.09 20.16 -29.86
CA MET A 1 39.98 20.49 -28.90
C MET A 1 40.15 21.92 -28.47
N ASN A 2 39.15 22.78 -28.71
CA ASN A 2 39.21 24.18 -28.36
C ASN A 2 39.26 24.35 -26.85
N ASN A 3 40.05 25.34 -26.39
CA ASN A 3 40.23 25.63 -24.95
C ASN A 3 38.93 25.84 -24.19
N PHE A 4 37.89 26.36 -24.83
CA PHE A 4 36.53 26.51 -24.26
C PHE A 4 35.84 25.18 -23.91
N LYS A 5 36.07 24.11 -24.71
CA LYS A 5 35.55 22.77 -24.38
C LYS A 5 36.23 22.16 -23.18
N LYS A 6 37.53 22.43 -22.99
CA LYS A 6 38.32 21.98 -21.82
C LYS A 6 37.88 22.69 -20.55
N VAL A 7 37.63 24.00 -20.60
CA VAL A 7 37.18 24.80 -19.45
C VAL A 7 35.75 24.38 -19.04
N GLY A 8 34.84 24.17 -20.02
CA GLY A 8 33.50 23.69 -19.73
C GLY A 8 33.45 22.28 -19.10
N LEU A 9 34.29 21.37 -19.58
CA LEU A 9 34.39 20.02 -19.02
C LEU A 9 34.99 20.02 -17.61
N THR A 10 35.95 20.87 -17.35
CA THR A 10 36.57 21.00 -16.02
C THR A 10 35.65 21.68 -15.02
N ALA A 11 34.86 22.67 -15.45
CA ALA A 11 33.83 23.29 -14.60
C ALA A 11 32.71 22.33 -14.26
N LEU A 12 32.24 21.52 -15.23
CA LEU A 12 31.23 20.47 -15.00
C LEU A 12 31.74 19.35 -14.08
N ALA A 13 33.00 18.91 -14.29
CA ALA A 13 33.61 17.91 -13.40
C ALA A 13 33.86 18.48 -11.99
N GLY A 14 34.23 19.77 -11.88
CA GLY A 14 34.37 20.43 -10.59
C GLY A 14 33.04 20.62 -9.84
N SER A 15 31.94 20.91 -10.56
CA SER A 15 30.62 21.01 -9.95
C SER A 15 30.10 19.66 -9.47
N LEU A 16 30.38 18.59 -10.21
CA LEU A 16 30.05 17.21 -9.80
C LEU A 16 30.85 16.75 -8.58
N LEU A 17 32.12 17.16 -8.45
CA LEU A 17 32.96 16.86 -7.30
C LEU A 17 32.61 17.72 -6.06
N ALA A 18 32.12 18.95 -6.25
CA ALA A 18 31.70 19.81 -5.16
C ALA A 18 30.35 19.37 -4.58
N THR A 19 29.46 18.77 -5.39
CA THR A 19 28.19 18.17 -4.91
C THR A 19 28.39 16.84 -4.23
N SER A 20 29.51 16.14 -4.45
CA SER A 20 29.78 14.83 -3.79
C SER A 20 30.12 14.97 -2.30
N ALA A 21 30.43 16.16 -1.78
CA ALA A 21 30.67 16.38 -0.35
C ALA A 21 29.38 16.42 0.48
N TYR A 22 28.20 16.62 -0.18
CA TYR A 22 26.87 16.61 0.42
C TYR A 22 25.93 15.62 -0.27
N ALA A 23 26.40 14.91 -1.29
CA ALA A 23 25.62 13.84 -1.91
C ALA A 23 25.54 12.68 -0.92
N GLY A 24 24.40 12.54 -0.28
CA GLY A 24 24.07 11.39 0.56
C GLY A 24 24.20 10.09 -0.23
N ALA A 25 24.23 8.98 0.48
CA ALA A 25 24.30 7.66 -0.12
C ALA A 25 23.13 7.43 -1.08
N MET A 26 23.45 7.03 -2.31
CA MET A 26 22.44 6.46 -3.22
C MET A 26 22.40 4.94 -3.01
N SER A 27 21.22 4.39 -2.94
CA SER A 27 20.98 2.95 -2.87
C SER A 27 20.00 2.50 -3.93
N VAL A 28 20.14 1.28 -4.34
CA VAL A 28 19.18 0.57 -5.20
C VAL A 28 18.80 -0.72 -4.49
N ALA A 29 17.51 -0.95 -4.30
CA ALA A 29 16.97 -2.19 -3.79
C ALA A 29 16.03 -2.77 -4.84
N GLY A 30 15.91 -4.08 -4.89
CA GLY A 30 15.07 -4.72 -5.87
C GLY A 30 14.29 -5.89 -5.30
N SER A 31 13.21 -6.23 -5.99
CA SER A 31 12.49 -7.48 -5.77
C SER A 31 12.09 -8.11 -7.09
N ALA A 32 11.98 -9.42 -7.10
CA ALA A 32 11.42 -10.17 -8.20
C ALA A 32 10.56 -11.31 -7.65
N SER A 33 9.51 -11.66 -8.37
CA SER A 33 8.66 -12.78 -8.01
C SER A 33 8.31 -13.64 -9.23
N ILE A 34 8.11 -14.91 -8.98
CA ILE A 34 7.54 -15.85 -9.94
C ILE A 34 6.44 -16.64 -9.26
N GLY A 35 5.35 -16.88 -9.96
CA GLY A 35 4.24 -17.64 -9.40
C GLY A 35 3.48 -18.42 -10.45
N VAL A 36 2.62 -19.28 -9.95
CA VAL A 36 1.59 -19.96 -10.73
C VAL A 36 0.28 -19.84 -9.97
N LYS A 37 -0.77 -19.50 -10.68
CA LYS A 37 -2.13 -19.45 -10.14
C LYS A 37 -3.10 -20.17 -11.07
N ASN A 38 -4.17 -20.69 -10.49
CA ASN A 38 -5.32 -21.22 -11.21
C ASN A 38 -6.56 -20.42 -10.80
N ASN A 39 -7.35 -20.04 -11.76
CA ASN A 39 -8.63 -19.41 -11.54
C ASN A 39 -9.74 -20.39 -11.93
N SER A 40 -10.77 -20.48 -11.10
CA SER A 40 -12.00 -21.12 -11.48
C SER A 40 -13.15 -20.25 -10.98
N GLY A 41 -14.01 -19.78 -11.88
CA GLY A 41 -15.12 -18.89 -11.61
C GLY A 41 -15.71 -18.35 -12.90
N SER A 42 -16.67 -17.46 -12.82
CA SER A 42 -17.42 -16.92 -13.95
C SER A 42 -16.53 -16.43 -15.09
N GLY A 43 -16.26 -17.29 -16.07
CA GLY A 43 -15.68 -16.92 -17.35
C GLY A 43 -14.16 -17.13 -17.54
N THR A 44 -13.37 -17.41 -16.49
CA THR A 44 -11.93 -17.58 -16.63
C THR A 44 -11.46 -18.87 -15.97
N HIS A 45 -11.15 -19.87 -16.77
CA HIS A 45 -10.58 -21.14 -16.29
C HIS A 45 -9.16 -21.32 -16.83
N GLY A 46 -8.24 -21.75 -15.98
CA GLY A 46 -6.90 -22.14 -16.43
C GLY A 46 -5.78 -21.79 -15.46
N LYS A 47 -4.60 -22.25 -15.81
CA LYS A 47 -3.36 -21.98 -15.09
C LYS A 47 -2.56 -20.90 -15.78
N VAL A 48 -2.05 -19.95 -15.02
CA VAL A 48 -1.27 -18.83 -15.54
C VAL A 48 0.01 -18.70 -14.71
N TRP A 49 1.13 -18.49 -15.40
CA TRP A 49 2.36 -18.04 -14.76
C TRP A 49 2.31 -16.54 -14.55
N THR A 50 2.83 -16.09 -13.41
CA THR A 50 2.96 -14.67 -13.06
C THR A 50 4.41 -14.36 -12.78
N MET A 51 4.82 -13.14 -13.09
CA MET A 51 6.12 -12.59 -12.77
C MET A 51 5.90 -11.14 -12.31
N GLY A 52 6.56 -10.75 -11.23
CA GLY A 52 6.65 -9.37 -10.78
C GLY A 52 8.12 -8.97 -10.66
N ASN A 53 8.40 -7.69 -10.82
CA ASN A 53 9.71 -7.11 -10.58
C ASN A 53 9.55 -5.64 -10.19
N GLN A 54 10.48 -5.16 -9.36
CA GLN A 54 10.51 -3.78 -8.92
C GLN A 54 11.95 -3.36 -8.60
N LEU A 55 12.30 -2.13 -8.93
CA LEU A 55 13.54 -1.50 -8.50
C LEU A 55 13.21 -0.16 -7.82
N THR A 56 13.69 0.01 -6.61
CA THR A 56 13.58 1.24 -5.85
C THR A 56 14.94 1.93 -5.78
N PHE A 57 15.00 3.16 -6.23
CA PHE A 57 16.16 4.03 -6.13
C PHE A 57 15.92 5.03 -5.01
N SER A 58 16.86 5.14 -4.08
CA SER A 58 16.78 6.07 -2.96
C SER A 58 18.05 6.90 -2.86
N GLY A 59 17.88 8.17 -2.57
CA GLY A 59 18.98 9.08 -2.26
C GLY A 59 18.64 9.88 -1.00
N SER A 60 19.61 10.09 -0.11
CA SER A 60 19.40 10.86 1.11
C SER A 60 20.56 11.80 1.41
N GLY A 61 20.29 12.87 2.14
CA GLY A 61 21.25 13.83 2.63
C GLY A 61 20.68 14.62 3.79
N GLU A 62 21.52 15.42 4.43
CA GLU A 62 21.13 16.28 5.54
C GLU A 62 21.48 17.73 5.19
N THR A 63 20.60 18.66 5.51
CA THR A 63 20.88 20.10 5.38
C THR A 63 21.72 20.60 6.54
N ASP A 64 22.36 21.76 6.39
CA ASP A 64 23.11 22.41 7.49
C ASP A 64 22.24 22.71 8.71
N GLY A 65 20.92 22.76 8.56
CA GLY A 65 19.94 22.94 9.63
C GLY A 65 19.49 21.65 10.32
N GLY A 66 20.07 20.50 9.99
CA GLY A 66 19.71 19.20 10.60
C GLY A 66 18.40 18.61 10.09
N ILE A 67 17.96 19.01 8.89
CA ILE A 67 16.80 18.39 8.22
C ILE A 67 17.33 17.27 7.32
N ASN A 68 16.87 16.05 7.57
CA ASN A 68 17.11 14.93 6.66
C ASN A 68 16.18 15.06 5.45
N VAL A 69 16.77 14.91 4.28
CA VAL A 69 16.10 14.95 2.98
C VAL A 69 16.32 13.63 2.30
N SER A 70 15.26 12.95 1.87
CA SER A 70 15.39 11.76 1.06
C SER A 70 14.44 11.78 -0.14
N LEU A 71 14.92 11.25 -1.24
CA LEU A 71 14.18 11.05 -2.49
C LEU A 71 14.07 9.57 -2.75
N SER A 72 12.89 9.11 -3.12
CA SER A 72 12.66 7.74 -3.58
C SER A 72 11.90 7.76 -4.89
N PHE A 73 12.26 6.86 -5.81
CA PHE A 73 11.43 6.55 -6.97
C PHE A 73 11.50 5.06 -7.31
N VAL A 74 10.41 4.57 -7.84
CA VAL A 74 10.20 3.16 -8.13
C VAL A 74 10.09 2.96 -9.64
N ILE A 75 10.73 1.91 -10.14
CA ILE A 75 10.54 1.38 -11.48
C ILE A 75 9.91 0.02 -11.32
N ASP A 76 8.72 -0.14 -11.88
CA ASP A 76 7.96 -1.39 -11.92
C ASP A 76 7.56 -1.70 -13.36
N GLN A 77 7.37 -2.97 -13.66
CA GLN A 77 6.93 -3.45 -14.96
C GLN A 77 5.46 -3.89 -14.96
N GLY A 78 4.77 -3.77 -13.81
CA GLY A 78 3.42 -4.32 -13.60
C GLY A 78 2.31 -3.62 -14.38
N ASP A 79 2.43 -2.32 -14.62
CA ASP A 79 1.34 -1.48 -15.10
C ASP A 79 1.37 -1.17 -16.60
N ASP A 80 2.27 -1.78 -17.35
CA ASP A 80 2.57 -1.51 -18.76
C ASP A 80 1.47 -1.91 -19.77
N THR A 81 0.23 -2.03 -19.36
CA THR A 81 -0.87 -2.33 -20.30
C THR A 81 -1.42 -1.10 -21.00
N ALA A 82 -1.09 0.11 -20.56
CA ALA A 82 -1.52 1.36 -21.19
C ALA A 82 -0.40 1.96 -22.04
N ILE A 83 -0.69 2.18 -23.33
CA ILE A 83 0.19 2.94 -24.23
C ILE A 83 0.36 4.35 -23.65
N GLY A 84 1.54 4.69 -23.14
CA GLY A 84 1.89 6.00 -22.60
C GLY A 84 2.24 6.06 -21.13
N SER A 85 2.08 4.99 -20.37
CA SER A 85 2.67 4.88 -19.03
C SER A 85 4.15 4.56 -19.14
N GLY A 86 4.99 5.36 -18.48
CA GLY A 86 6.42 5.11 -18.38
C GLY A 86 6.70 3.99 -17.36
N PRO A 87 7.96 3.54 -17.25
CA PRO A 87 8.35 2.52 -16.27
C PRO A 87 8.40 3.05 -14.84
N PHE A 88 8.06 4.32 -14.61
CA PHE A 88 8.01 4.94 -13.29
C PHE A 88 6.63 4.70 -12.68
N ASP A 89 6.62 4.07 -11.52
CA ASP A 89 5.43 3.75 -10.76
C ASP A 89 5.15 4.82 -9.68
N SER A 90 6.14 5.17 -8.89
CA SER A 90 5.96 6.16 -7.82
C SER A 90 7.22 6.96 -7.55
N HIS A 91 7.04 8.17 -7.01
CA HIS A 91 8.15 8.98 -6.52
C HIS A 91 7.73 9.89 -5.38
N SER A 92 8.65 10.10 -4.41
CA SER A 92 8.39 10.92 -3.23
C SER A 92 9.63 11.64 -2.73
N LEU A 93 9.42 12.81 -2.10
CA LEU A 93 10.40 13.57 -1.35
C LEU A 93 9.99 13.54 0.13
N THR A 94 10.91 13.11 0.99
CA THR A 94 10.71 13.10 2.45
C THR A 94 11.63 14.12 3.11
N LEU A 95 11.05 14.92 4.01
CA LEU A 95 11.75 15.83 4.90
C LEU A 95 11.49 15.39 6.33
N SER A 96 12.52 15.15 7.12
CA SER A 96 12.36 14.70 8.50
C SER A 96 13.37 15.32 9.46
N ASN A 97 12.92 15.51 10.72
CA ASN A 97 13.73 15.93 11.83
C ASN A 97 13.02 15.50 13.12
N ASP A 98 13.77 15.10 14.15
CA ASP A 98 13.21 14.58 15.41
C ASP A 98 12.22 15.56 16.09
N SER A 99 12.45 16.86 15.97
CA SER A 99 11.60 17.90 16.58
C SER A 99 10.40 18.30 15.70
N MET A 100 10.49 18.11 14.39
CA MET A 100 9.46 18.53 13.44
C MET A 100 8.61 17.37 12.92
N GLY A 101 9.03 16.11 13.16
CA GLY A 101 8.38 14.94 12.57
C GLY A 101 8.80 14.72 11.12
N THR A 102 7.92 14.09 10.34
CA THR A 102 8.20 13.70 8.96
C THR A 102 7.14 14.23 8.01
N LEU A 103 7.55 14.94 6.98
CA LEU A 103 6.72 15.37 5.86
C LEU A 103 7.10 14.59 4.61
N VAL A 104 6.15 13.87 4.03
CA VAL A 104 6.29 13.19 2.74
C VAL A 104 5.49 13.96 1.70
N PHE A 105 6.12 14.31 0.62
CA PHE A 105 5.49 14.83 -0.59
C PHE A 105 5.56 13.76 -1.67
N SER A 106 4.41 13.22 -2.07
CA SER A 106 4.30 12.20 -3.11
C SER A 106 3.92 12.86 -4.42
N GLY A 107 4.83 12.82 -5.39
CA GLY A 107 4.53 13.27 -6.74
C GLY A 107 3.63 12.29 -7.48
N GLU A 108 3.76 11.00 -7.15
CA GLU A 108 2.96 9.89 -7.67
C GLU A 108 2.90 8.77 -6.62
N GLY A 109 1.79 8.02 -6.60
CA GLY A 109 1.63 6.86 -5.70
C GLY A 109 1.53 7.23 -4.21
N GLY A 110 0.98 8.39 -3.87
CA GLY A 110 0.75 8.80 -2.49
C GLY A 110 -0.45 8.12 -1.86
N SER A 111 -0.47 8.07 -0.54
CA SER A 111 -1.60 7.59 0.25
C SER A 111 -2.10 8.69 1.18
N SER A 112 -3.39 8.69 1.50
CA SER A 112 -3.94 9.52 2.57
C SER A 112 -3.61 8.92 3.95
N ALA A 113 -3.75 9.70 5.01
CA ALA A 113 -3.54 9.20 6.36
C ALA A 113 -4.59 8.14 6.76
N GLN A 114 -5.78 8.14 6.16
CA GLN A 114 -6.77 7.09 6.32
C GLN A 114 -6.42 5.88 5.44
N SER A 115 -6.08 6.07 4.16
CA SER A 115 -5.79 4.96 3.24
C SER A 115 -4.49 4.20 3.57
N THR A 116 -3.59 4.74 4.39
CA THR A 116 -2.48 3.94 4.94
C THR A 116 -2.93 2.91 5.97
N LEU A 117 -4.14 3.03 6.48
CA LEU A 117 -4.71 2.19 7.53
C LEU A 117 -5.82 1.26 7.02
N ASP A 118 -6.38 1.50 5.82
CA ASP A 118 -7.54 0.79 5.26
C ASP A 118 -7.25 -0.65 4.83
N GLY A 119 -5.99 -1.03 4.65
CA GLY A 119 -5.64 -2.41 4.37
C GLY A 119 -6.30 -3.37 5.37
N THR A 120 -7.03 -4.36 4.87
CA THR A 120 -7.86 -5.25 5.66
C THR A 120 -7.05 -6.07 6.68
N ALA A 121 -7.69 -6.54 7.74
CA ALA A 121 -7.03 -7.40 8.72
C ALA A 121 -6.53 -8.70 8.08
N ALA A 122 -7.23 -9.25 7.10
CA ALA A 122 -6.86 -10.46 6.37
C ALA A 122 -5.70 -10.24 5.40
N GLY A 123 -5.39 -8.98 5.04
CA GLY A 123 -4.30 -8.61 4.14
C GLY A 123 -4.74 -8.54 2.69
N ASP A 124 -5.86 -7.88 2.45
CA ASP A 124 -6.41 -7.56 1.13
C ASP A 124 -6.59 -8.82 0.25
N ILE A 125 -7.21 -9.86 0.85
CA ILE A 125 -7.44 -11.11 0.13
C ILE A 125 -8.44 -10.96 -1.03
N TRP A 126 -9.25 -9.88 -1.01
CA TRP A 126 -10.11 -9.47 -2.12
C TRP A 126 -9.31 -9.23 -3.41
N ASP A 127 -8.08 -8.65 -3.31
CA ASP A 127 -7.20 -8.33 -4.46
C ASP A 127 -6.49 -9.58 -5.02
N ASN A 128 -7.23 -10.64 -5.18
CA ASN A 128 -6.74 -11.85 -5.84
C ASN A 128 -7.33 -12.04 -7.24
N GLY A 129 -8.02 -11.01 -7.78
CA GLY A 129 -8.64 -11.02 -9.11
C GLY A 129 -9.73 -12.08 -9.24
N LEU A 130 -10.53 -12.26 -8.21
CA LEU A 130 -11.72 -13.11 -8.21
C LEU A 130 -12.99 -12.35 -8.62
N GLY A 131 -12.88 -11.04 -8.87
CA GLY A 131 -13.99 -10.16 -9.20
C GLY A 131 -14.65 -9.52 -7.98
N ILE A 132 -14.01 -9.58 -6.81
CA ILE A 132 -14.44 -8.83 -5.64
C ILE A 132 -14.14 -7.35 -5.84
N SER A 133 -15.04 -6.50 -5.42
CA SER A 133 -14.92 -5.05 -5.52
C SER A 133 -13.77 -4.50 -4.68
N SER A 134 -13.04 -3.55 -5.21
CA SER A 134 -12.02 -2.83 -4.45
C SER A 134 -12.69 -1.98 -3.36
N PRO A 135 -12.23 -2.05 -2.12
CA PRO A 135 -12.73 -1.14 -1.08
C PRO A 135 -12.54 0.32 -1.48
N SER A 136 -13.51 1.15 -1.12
CA SER A 136 -13.41 2.60 -1.28
C SER A 136 -12.63 3.21 -0.11
N ALA A 137 -11.87 4.27 -0.38
CA ALA A 137 -11.04 4.96 0.59
C ALA A 137 -11.02 6.47 0.33
N SER A 138 -10.51 7.25 1.26
CA SER A 138 -10.29 8.67 1.01
C SER A 138 -9.22 8.87 -0.06
N GLU A 139 -9.45 9.85 -0.94
CA GLU A 139 -8.60 10.11 -2.10
C GLU A 139 -7.15 10.34 -1.68
N ALA A 140 -6.27 9.82 -2.49
CA ALA A 140 -4.83 9.87 -2.33
C ALA A 140 -4.20 9.98 -3.73
N GLY A 141 -2.90 9.74 -3.84
CA GLY A 141 -2.25 9.61 -5.14
C GLY A 141 -1.32 10.76 -5.46
N ASN A 142 -1.45 11.33 -6.66
CA ASN A 142 -0.43 12.25 -7.18
C ASN A 142 -0.50 13.64 -6.55
N ASN A 143 0.66 14.23 -6.25
CA ASN A 143 0.81 15.55 -5.66
C ASN A 143 0.18 15.70 -4.28
N SER A 144 0.22 14.65 -3.47
CA SER A 144 -0.27 14.64 -2.10
C SER A 144 0.84 14.88 -1.07
N MET A 145 0.44 15.32 0.10
CA MET A 145 1.31 15.50 1.26
C MET A 145 0.80 14.68 2.44
N MET A 146 1.71 14.01 3.14
CA MET A 146 1.42 13.35 4.41
C MET A 146 2.43 13.81 5.46
N TYR A 147 1.93 14.22 6.60
CA TYR A 147 2.71 14.66 7.73
C TYR A 147 2.51 13.72 8.92
N THR A 148 3.60 13.11 9.38
CA THR A 148 3.63 12.36 10.63
C THR A 148 4.20 13.26 11.72
N LEU A 149 3.42 13.50 12.75
CA LEU A 149 3.81 14.34 13.87
C LEU A 149 5.04 13.77 14.60
N PRO A 150 5.89 14.60 15.20
CA PRO A 150 6.89 14.10 16.12
C PRO A 150 6.21 13.35 17.27
N SER A 151 6.90 12.41 17.88
CA SER A 151 6.35 11.59 18.95
C SER A 151 5.74 12.47 20.07
N LEU A 152 4.43 12.40 20.23
CA LEU A 152 3.70 13.10 21.30
C LEU A 152 3.72 12.29 22.61
N MET A 153 3.73 10.97 22.49
CA MET A 153 3.92 9.99 23.55
C MET A 153 4.47 8.71 22.93
N ASP A 154 5.08 7.88 23.75
CA ASP A 154 5.63 6.60 23.31
C ASP A 154 4.53 5.75 22.66
N ASP A 155 4.88 5.07 21.58
CA ASP A 155 4.03 4.11 20.85
C ASP A 155 2.74 4.70 20.23
N LEU A 156 2.59 6.04 20.18
CA LEU A 156 1.51 6.72 19.46
C LEU A 156 2.05 7.40 18.20
N THR A 157 1.55 6.98 17.05
CA THR A 157 1.76 7.65 15.76
C THR A 157 0.52 8.44 15.39
N VAL A 158 0.70 9.70 14.99
CA VAL A 158 -0.37 10.58 14.51
C VAL A 158 0.03 11.10 13.13
N GLN A 159 -0.88 10.96 12.17
CA GLN A 159 -0.66 11.36 10.78
C GLN A 159 -1.79 12.28 10.31
N ALA A 160 -1.45 13.18 9.40
CA ALA A 160 -2.41 14.01 8.68
C ALA A 160 -1.98 14.11 7.23
N SER A 161 -2.92 14.09 6.31
CA SER A 161 -2.64 14.20 4.87
C SER A 161 -3.55 15.21 4.19
N TYR A 162 -3.06 15.72 3.08
CA TYR A 162 -3.81 16.60 2.20
C TYR A 162 -3.44 16.35 0.74
N SER A 163 -4.45 16.17 -0.10
CA SER A 163 -4.33 16.07 -1.55
C SER A 163 -5.12 17.22 -2.18
N PRO A 164 -4.47 18.18 -2.85
CA PRO A 164 -5.17 19.28 -3.48
C PRO A 164 -5.86 18.82 -4.76
N GLY A 165 -7.11 19.21 -4.94
CA GLY A 165 -7.85 19.02 -6.18
C GLY A 165 -7.27 19.89 -7.30
N GLY A 166 -6.48 19.30 -8.20
CA GLY A 166 -5.95 19.99 -9.36
C GLY A 166 -6.96 20.04 -10.50
N ALA A 167 -7.11 21.20 -11.17
CA ALA A 167 -7.87 21.36 -12.44
C ALA A 167 -9.26 20.68 -12.47
N GLY A 168 -9.97 20.64 -11.33
CA GLY A 168 -11.30 20.03 -11.22
C GLY A 168 -11.29 18.57 -10.76
N GLY A 169 -10.14 18.05 -10.33
CA GLY A 169 -10.04 16.78 -9.62
C GLY A 169 -10.48 16.88 -8.15
N PRO A 170 -10.66 15.74 -7.47
CA PRO A 170 -11.04 15.72 -6.07
C PRO A 170 -9.93 16.29 -5.17
N SER A 171 -10.32 17.00 -4.11
CA SER A 171 -9.43 17.31 -2.99
C SER A 171 -9.76 16.42 -1.80
N ALA A 172 -8.75 16.07 -1.02
CA ALA A 172 -8.97 15.23 0.16
C ALA A 172 -8.11 15.66 1.34
N SER A 173 -8.64 15.41 2.53
CA SER A 173 -7.90 15.52 3.78
C SER A 173 -8.17 14.32 4.66
N ALA A 174 -7.18 13.86 5.41
CA ALA A 174 -7.36 12.73 6.31
C ALA A 174 -6.47 12.86 7.55
N ILE A 175 -6.88 12.16 8.61
CA ILE A 175 -6.12 11.94 9.83
C ILE A 175 -6.02 10.46 10.14
N GLY A 176 -4.92 10.05 10.76
CA GLY A 176 -4.70 8.66 11.17
C GLY A 176 -4.00 8.60 12.52
N PHE A 177 -4.37 7.60 13.32
CA PHE A 177 -3.80 7.31 14.62
C PHE A 177 -3.46 5.83 14.72
N THR A 178 -2.28 5.51 15.25
CA THR A 178 -1.91 4.14 15.60
C THR A 178 -1.29 4.14 16.99
N TYR A 179 -1.78 3.26 17.86
CA TYR A 179 -1.26 3.05 19.19
C TYR A 179 -0.83 1.58 19.38
N ALA A 180 0.40 1.39 19.85
CA ALA A 180 1.02 0.08 20.08
C ALA A 180 1.67 -0.05 21.48
N GLY A 181 1.30 0.78 22.44
CA GLY A 181 1.91 0.84 23.77
C GLY A 181 1.51 -0.30 24.73
N VAL A 182 0.72 -1.27 24.27
CA VAL A 182 0.43 -2.50 25.01
C VAL A 182 1.07 -3.68 24.29
N GLU A 183 1.84 -4.48 25.01
CA GLU A 183 2.55 -5.62 24.43
C GLU A 183 1.62 -6.53 23.62
N GLY A 184 1.97 -6.76 22.37
CA GLY A 184 1.21 -7.56 21.42
C GLY A 184 -0.03 -6.89 20.83
N LEU A 185 -0.46 -5.72 21.34
CA LEU A 185 -1.64 -5.01 20.84
C LEU A 185 -1.25 -3.83 19.93
N SER A 186 -1.89 -3.74 18.78
CA SER A 186 -1.90 -2.53 17.96
C SER A 186 -3.34 -2.15 17.62
N VAL A 187 -3.67 -0.88 17.74
CA VAL A 187 -4.98 -0.32 17.37
C VAL A 187 -4.77 0.91 16.51
N SER A 188 -5.49 1.00 15.40
CA SER A 188 -5.43 2.12 14.47
C SER A 188 -6.83 2.66 14.20
N TYR A 189 -6.91 3.95 13.96
CA TYR A 189 -8.10 4.66 13.52
C TYR A 189 -7.72 5.67 12.45
N GLY A 190 -8.43 5.69 11.34
CA GLY A 190 -8.28 6.65 10.25
C GLY A 190 -9.62 7.26 9.89
N ALA A 191 -9.62 8.55 9.57
CA ALA A 191 -10.77 9.23 9.00
C ALA A 191 -10.31 10.18 7.90
N GLY A 192 -11.00 10.18 6.78
CA GLY A 192 -10.68 11.00 5.63
C GLY A 192 -11.94 11.45 4.90
N GLN A 193 -11.84 12.60 4.27
CA GLN A 193 -12.90 13.22 3.47
C GLN A 193 -12.37 13.53 2.09
N THR A 194 -13.19 13.25 1.09
CA THR A 194 -12.90 13.55 -0.31
C THR A 194 -14.01 14.46 -0.85
N GLU A 195 -13.62 15.60 -1.39
CA GLU A 195 -14.54 16.57 -2.00
C GLU A 195 -14.37 16.57 -3.52
N THR A 196 -15.45 16.32 -4.22
CA THR A 196 -15.56 16.52 -5.68
C THR A 196 -16.61 17.57 -5.99
N VAL A 197 -16.65 18.07 -7.23
CA VAL A 197 -17.66 19.05 -7.61
C VAL A 197 -19.06 18.44 -7.49
N GLY A 198 -19.77 18.79 -6.43
CA GLY A 198 -21.17 18.39 -6.19
C GLY A 198 -21.35 17.07 -5.45
N SER A 199 -20.30 16.54 -4.87
CA SER A 199 -20.37 15.34 -4.00
C SER A 199 -19.25 15.34 -2.97
N GLU A 200 -19.54 14.85 -1.79
CA GLU A 200 -18.59 14.62 -0.70
C GLU A 200 -18.63 13.13 -0.34
N ALA A 201 -17.51 12.60 0.09
CA ALA A 201 -17.41 11.23 0.58
C ALA A 201 -16.51 11.19 1.81
N ASP A 202 -16.96 10.47 2.83
CA ASP A 202 -16.24 10.21 4.07
C ASP A 202 -15.77 8.77 4.14
N ALA A 203 -14.52 8.55 4.50
CA ALA A 203 -13.96 7.23 4.74
C ALA A 203 -13.48 7.10 6.18
N THR A 204 -13.87 6.04 6.85
CA THR A 204 -13.45 5.76 8.23
C THR A 204 -12.93 4.34 8.33
N THR A 205 -11.77 4.15 8.96
CA THR A 205 -11.18 2.82 9.20
C THR A 205 -10.88 2.64 10.68
N ILE A 206 -11.26 1.52 11.23
CA ILE A 206 -10.79 1.01 12.52
C ILE A 206 -10.13 -0.34 12.34
N LYS A 207 -8.96 -0.53 12.95
CA LYS A 207 -8.18 -1.76 12.82
C LYS A 207 -7.53 -2.12 14.15
N GLY A 208 -7.56 -3.39 14.49
CA GLY A 208 -6.91 -3.93 15.68
C GLY A 208 -6.18 -5.22 15.38
N SER A 209 -5.04 -5.43 16.03
CA SER A 209 -4.34 -6.71 16.03
C SER A 209 -3.82 -7.05 17.41
N TYR A 210 -3.82 -8.32 17.77
CA TYR A 210 -3.29 -8.81 19.02
C TYR A 210 -2.48 -10.10 18.84
N ALA A 211 -1.22 -10.05 19.24
CA ALA A 211 -0.31 -11.18 19.24
C ALA A 211 -0.27 -11.83 20.63
N TYR A 212 -0.50 -13.12 20.70
CA TYR A 212 -0.42 -13.91 21.94
C TYR A 212 0.24 -15.25 21.67
N GLY A 213 1.46 -15.42 22.20
CA GLY A 213 2.29 -16.60 21.93
C GLY A 213 2.56 -16.72 20.43
N SER A 214 2.22 -17.87 19.87
CA SER A 214 2.36 -18.12 18.41
C SER A 214 1.16 -17.68 17.58
N PHE A 215 0.13 -17.10 18.20
CA PHE A 215 -1.07 -16.65 17.50
C PHE A 215 -1.09 -15.13 17.32
N THR A 216 -1.59 -14.69 16.18
CA THR A 216 -1.96 -13.29 15.93
C THR A 216 -3.39 -13.22 15.44
N PHE A 217 -4.19 -12.39 16.09
CA PHE A 217 -5.57 -12.09 15.71
C PHE A 217 -5.63 -10.69 15.11
N GLY A 218 -6.45 -10.50 14.11
CA GLY A 218 -6.67 -9.19 13.49
C GLY A 218 -8.15 -8.99 13.17
N LEU A 219 -8.60 -7.74 13.31
CA LEU A 219 -9.93 -7.25 12.95
C LEU A 219 -9.78 -5.90 12.28
N SER A 220 -10.58 -5.62 11.26
CA SER A 220 -10.73 -4.29 10.68
C SER A 220 -12.13 -4.09 10.14
N GLN A 221 -12.54 -2.83 10.13
CA GLN A 221 -13.72 -2.33 9.46
C GLN A 221 -13.36 -1.02 8.77
N THR A 222 -13.83 -0.85 7.54
CA THR A 222 -13.75 0.40 6.78
C THR A 222 -15.14 0.72 6.27
N ASP A 223 -15.62 1.92 6.58
CA ASP A 223 -16.88 2.48 6.13
C ASP A 223 -16.58 3.61 5.13
N TYR A 224 -17.33 3.68 4.04
CA TYR A 224 -17.26 4.73 3.04
C TYR A 224 -18.65 5.22 2.73
N ASP A 225 -18.95 6.45 3.17
CA ASP A 225 -20.22 7.11 3.01
C ASP A 225 -20.12 8.18 1.91
N VAL A 226 -21.06 8.24 1.00
CA VAL A 226 -21.06 9.19 -0.11
C VAL A 226 -22.41 9.90 -0.25
N ASP A 227 -22.38 11.22 -0.37
CA ASP A 227 -23.59 12.06 -0.52
C ASP A 227 -24.52 11.63 -1.68
N SER A 228 -23.94 11.10 -2.74
CA SER A 228 -24.69 10.64 -3.91
C SER A 228 -24.06 9.39 -4.51
N GLY A 229 -24.60 8.24 -4.18
CA GLY A 229 -24.10 6.95 -4.64
C GLY A 229 -24.53 5.83 -3.69
N ASN A 230 -23.72 4.80 -3.65
CA ASN A 230 -23.88 3.72 -2.71
C ASN A 230 -22.75 3.81 -1.67
N ASP A 231 -23.10 3.68 -0.42
CA ASP A 231 -22.13 3.53 0.66
C ASP A 231 -21.54 2.12 0.60
N ASP A 232 -20.27 2.00 0.98
CA ASP A 232 -19.56 0.73 1.03
C ASP A 232 -19.08 0.46 2.45
N GLU A 233 -19.09 -0.81 2.84
CA GLU A 233 -18.53 -1.29 4.11
C GLU A 233 -17.69 -2.54 3.85
N VAL A 234 -16.50 -2.59 4.47
CA VAL A 234 -15.63 -3.76 4.43
C VAL A 234 -15.27 -4.18 5.84
N GLU A 235 -15.69 -5.38 6.21
CA GLU A 235 -15.30 -6.04 7.45
C GLU A 235 -14.27 -7.13 7.17
N SER A 236 -13.28 -7.28 8.04
CA SER A 236 -12.27 -8.32 7.89
C SER A 236 -11.77 -8.86 9.22
N TYR A 237 -11.46 -10.15 9.23
CA TYR A 237 -10.76 -10.77 10.35
C TYR A 237 -9.71 -11.77 9.88
N LYS A 238 -8.70 -11.99 10.75
CA LYS A 238 -7.70 -13.04 10.53
C LYS A 238 -7.28 -13.72 11.82
N ILE A 239 -6.80 -14.94 11.65
CA ILE A 239 -6.00 -15.65 12.62
C ILE A 239 -4.75 -16.20 11.94
N SER A 240 -3.58 -15.89 12.50
CA SER A 240 -2.29 -16.43 12.05
C SER A 240 -1.67 -17.27 13.13
N TYR A 241 -0.99 -18.34 12.72
CA TYR A 241 -0.22 -19.21 13.60
C TYR A 241 1.24 -19.33 13.12
N THR A 242 2.16 -18.95 13.96
CA THR A 242 3.60 -19.09 13.72
C THR A 242 4.02 -20.51 14.09
N VAL A 243 4.28 -21.34 13.08
CA VAL A 243 4.68 -22.76 13.24
C VAL A 243 6.15 -22.85 13.66
N SER A 244 6.99 -22.00 13.06
CA SER A 244 8.41 -21.82 13.36
C SER A 244 8.84 -20.42 12.99
N ASP A 245 10.08 -20.04 13.27
CA ASP A 245 10.63 -18.71 12.92
C ASP A 245 10.51 -18.40 11.42
N ASP A 246 10.49 -19.43 10.57
CA ASP A 246 10.45 -19.28 9.11
C ASP A 246 9.07 -19.58 8.50
N LEU A 247 8.15 -20.22 9.23
CA LEU A 247 6.88 -20.72 8.68
C LEU A 247 5.67 -20.21 9.46
N SER A 248 4.73 -19.61 8.74
CA SER A 248 3.43 -19.21 9.27
C SER A 248 2.27 -19.73 8.42
N ILE A 249 1.11 -19.89 9.05
CA ILE A 249 -0.17 -20.24 8.42
C ILE A 249 -1.18 -19.20 8.84
N THR A 250 -1.98 -18.70 7.89
CA THR A 250 -3.00 -17.67 8.14
C THR A 250 -4.32 -18.08 7.51
N TYR A 251 -5.40 -17.90 8.26
CA TYR A 251 -6.76 -17.85 7.74
C TYR A 251 -7.26 -16.43 7.85
N GLY A 252 -7.94 -15.95 6.82
CA GLY A 252 -8.55 -14.62 6.75
C GLY A 252 -9.89 -14.66 6.04
N SER A 253 -10.76 -13.71 6.37
CA SER A 253 -12.04 -13.50 5.73
C SER A 253 -12.31 -12.01 5.60
N GLU A 254 -12.98 -11.63 4.52
CA GLU A 254 -13.43 -10.29 4.20
C GLU A 254 -14.86 -10.35 3.69
N THR A 255 -15.66 -9.38 4.12
CA THR A 255 -17.03 -9.16 3.64
C THR A 255 -17.13 -7.74 3.12
N HIS A 256 -17.56 -7.58 1.88
CA HIS A 256 -17.75 -6.30 1.21
C HIS A 256 -19.24 -6.11 0.95
N SER A 257 -19.81 -5.10 1.57
CA SER A 257 -21.22 -4.71 1.43
C SER A 257 -21.32 -3.38 0.70
N THR A 258 -22.21 -3.30 -0.27
CA THR A 258 -22.46 -2.07 -1.03
C THR A 258 -23.92 -1.68 -0.94
N GLY A 259 -24.20 -0.42 -0.63
CA GLY A 259 -25.54 0.12 -0.54
C GLY A 259 -26.36 -0.13 -1.82
N GLY A 260 -27.60 -0.59 -1.66
CA GLY A 260 -28.47 -0.97 -2.79
C GLY A 260 -28.27 -2.40 -3.30
N SER A 261 -27.22 -3.11 -2.90
CA SER A 261 -27.09 -4.55 -3.10
C SER A 261 -27.82 -5.33 -2.01
N THR A 262 -28.27 -6.55 -2.33
CA THR A 262 -28.85 -7.49 -1.37
C THR A 262 -27.96 -8.70 -1.13
N THR A 263 -26.82 -8.74 -1.78
CA THR A 263 -25.84 -9.83 -1.70
C THR A 263 -24.48 -9.22 -1.43
N ASP A 264 -23.89 -9.57 -0.32
CA ASP A 264 -22.53 -9.17 0.01
C ASP A 264 -21.53 -10.02 -0.76
N GLU A 265 -20.37 -9.45 -1.03
CA GLU A 265 -19.23 -10.17 -1.57
C GLU A 265 -18.39 -10.69 -0.40
N GLU A 266 -18.23 -12.01 -0.31
CA GLU A 266 -17.44 -12.65 0.75
C GLU A 266 -16.22 -13.32 0.14
N VAL A 267 -15.07 -13.17 0.78
CA VAL A 267 -13.83 -13.86 0.37
C VAL A 267 -13.14 -14.44 1.59
N GLU A 268 -12.75 -15.70 1.46
CA GLU A 268 -12.01 -16.43 2.48
C GLU A 268 -10.70 -16.97 1.91
N ALA A 269 -9.65 -16.98 2.72
CA ALA A 269 -8.36 -17.52 2.31
C ALA A 269 -7.69 -18.30 3.44
N ILE A 270 -7.07 -19.40 3.07
CA ILE A 270 -6.03 -20.05 3.87
C ILE A 270 -4.70 -19.93 3.14
N SER A 271 -3.67 -19.48 3.83
CA SER A 271 -2.34 -19.29 3.26
C SER A 271 -1.25 -19.81 4.16
N ALA A 272 -0.11 -20.18 3.55
CA ALA A 272 1.12 -20.49 4.25
C ALA A 272 2.27 -19.71 3.62
N SER A 273 3.19 -19.23 4.46
CA SER A 273 4.37 -18.48 4.04
C SER A 273 5.61 -19.04 4.72
N PHE A 274 6.63 -19.34 3.92
CA PHE A 274 7.95 -19.78 4.36
C PHE A 274 9.01 -18.80 3.89
N THR A 275 9.77 -18.22 4.81
CA THR A 275 10.83 -17.25 4.51
C THR A 275 12.19 -17.79 4.95
N SER A 276 13.17 -17.78 4.03
CA SER A 276 14.53 -18.16 4.33
C SER A 276 15.51 -17.25 3.57
N GLY A 277 16.32 -16.50 4.31
CA GLY A 277 17.19 -15.49 3.72
C GLY A 277 16.38 -14.41 2.95
N GLY A 278 16.80 -14.11 1.74
CA GLY A 278 16.11 -13.15 0.86
C GLY A 278 14.96 -13.75 0.03
N MET A 279 14.50 -14.97 0.32
CA MET A 279 13.45 -15.66 -0.41
C MET A 279 12.23 -15.92 0.48
N THR A 280 11.05 -15.65 -0.05
CA THR A 280 9.77 -16.05 0.57
C THR A 280 8.98 -16.90 -0.41
N VAL A 281 8.56 -18.08 0.02
CA VAL A 281 7.64 -18.96 -0.73
C VAL A 281 6.28 -18.91 -0.06
N SER A 282 5.24 -18.61 -0.84
CA SER A 282 3.86 -18.52 -0.36
C SER A 282 2.94 -19.43 -1.15
N ALA A 283 1.97 -20.01 -0.48
CA ALA A 283 0.88 -20.75 -1.09
C ALA A 283 -0.44 -20.30 -0.47
N ALA A 284 -1.50 -20.14 -1.27
CA ALA A 284 -2.83 -19.79 -0.81
C ALA A 284 -3.91 -20.52 -1.59
N ALA A 285 -4.98 -20.86 -0.89
CA ALA A 285 -6.27 -21.24 -1.44
C ALA A 285 -7.30 -20.19 -1.02
N ILE A 286 -8.07 -19.68 -1.98
CA ILE A 286 -8.97 -18.54 -1.82
C ILE A 286 -10.30 -18.89 -2.47
N GLU A 287 -11.38 -18.65 -1.78
CA GLU A 287 -12.76 -18.85 -2.22
C GLU A 287 -13.52 -17.54 -2.08
N ALA A 288 -14.35 -17.23 -3.05
CA ALA A 288 -15.22 -16.05 -3.03
C ALA A 288 -16.65 -16.43 -3.38
N THR A 289 -17.60 -15.78 -2.71
CA THR A 289 -19.03 -15.86 -2.99
C THR A 289 -19.61 -14.45 -3.12
N GLY A 290 -20.76 -14.32 -3.74
CA GLY A 290 -21.37 -13.01 -3.97
C GLY A 290 -20.66 -12.15 -5.00
N VAL A 291 -19.69 -12.68 -5.76
CA VAL A 291 -18.92 -11.94 -6.76
C VAL A 291 -19.83 -11.15 -7.69
N ASP A 292 -19.51 -9.88 -7.95
CA ASP A 292 -20.36 -8.92 -8.67
C ASP A 292 -21.78 -8.82 -8.04
N HIS A 293 -21.89 -9.00 -6.72
CA HIS A 293 -23.17 -9.07 -5.98
C HIS A 293 -24.17 -10.09 -6.52
N SER A 294 -23.66 -11.16 -7.13
CA SER A 294 -24.45 -12.20 -7.78
C SER A 294 -24.68 -13.39 -6.87
N THR A 295 -25.84 -14.06 -7.03
CA THR A 295 -26.21 -15.25 -6.24
C THR A 295 -25.92 -16.55 -6.99
N GLY A 296 -25.71 -17.64 -6.23
CA GLY A 296 -25.47 -18.98 -6.76
C GLY A 296 -24.14 -19.07 -7.53
N LYS A 297 -24.05 -20.01 -8.46
CA LYS A 297 -22.79 -20.30 -9.18
C LYS A 297 -22.21 -19.14 -9.99
N ALA A 298 -23.00 -18.15 -10.33
CA ALA A 298 -22.52 -16.95 -11.01
C ALA A 298 -21.66 -16.07 -10.10
N GLY A 299 -21.98 -16.09 -8.79
CA GLY A 299 -21.22 -15.37 -7.77
C GLY A 299 -20.15 -16.21 -7.06
N GLU A 300 -19.82 -17.42 -7.53
CA GLU A 300 -18.80 -18.26 -6.92
C GLU A 300 -17.48 -18.18 -7.73
N ALA A 301 -16.37 -17.99 -7.05
CA ALA A 301 -15.03 -18.02 -7.65
C ALA A 301 -14.01 -18.66 -6.70
N GLU A 302 -13.06 -19.37 -7.26
CA GLU A 302 -12.00 -20.04 -6.51
C GLU A 302 -10.63 -19.74 -7.14
N ARG A 303 -9.62 -19.66 -6.30
CA ARG A 303 -8.23 -19.55 -6.75
C ARG A 303 -7.29 -20.28 -5.79
N TRP A 304 -6.32 -20.95 -6.34
CA TRP A 304 -5.08 -21.24 -5.62
C TRP A 304 -3.91 -20.55 -6.32
N LYS A 305 -2.90 -20.17 -5.52
CA LYS A 305 -1.65 -19.61 -6.00
C LYS A 305 -0.47 -20.15 -5.21
N ILE A 306 0.66 -20.29 -5.89
CA ILE A 306 1.97 -20.56 -5.29
C ILE A 306 2.94 -19.56 -5.90
N SER A 307 3.72 -18.89 -5.09
CA SER A 307 4.71 -17.91 -5.55
C SER A 307 5.99 -17.98 -4.74
N ALA A 308 7.08 -17.58 -5.38
CA ALA A 308 8.35 -17.30 -4.72
C ALA A 308 8.74 -15.85 -5.02
N SER A 309 9.08 -15.09 -3.99
CA SER A 309 9.60 -13.73 -4.09
C SER A 309 11.02 -13.66 -3.57
N PHE A 310 11.82 -12.77 -4.15
CA PHE A 310 13.22 -12.57 -3.86
C PHE A 310 13.47 -11.07 -3.65
N ALA A 311 14.15 -10.72 -2.56
CA ALA A 311 14.64 -9.36 -2.30
C ALA A 311 16.17 -9.32 -2.46
N PHE A 312 16.70 -8.26 -3.08
CA PHE A 312 18.15 -8.05 -3.32
C PHE A 312 18.53 -6.57 -3.34
#